data_bcbf924bc8ade08f3b3e526cbd0bc086
#
_entry.id   bcbf924bc8ade08f3b3e526cbd0bc086
#
_cell.length_a   1.000
_cell.length_b   1.000
_cell.length_c   1.000
_cell.angle_alpha   90.00
_cell.angle_beta   90.00
_cell.angle_gamma   90.00
#
_symmetry.space_group_name_H-M   'P 1'
#
loop_
_entity.id
_entity.type
_entity.pdbx_description
1 polymer ?
#
loop_
_entity_poly.entity_id
_entity_poly.type
_entity_poly.pdbx_seq_one_letter_code
_entity_poly.pdbx_strand_id
1 'polypeptide(L)'
;IVDDAASQLTYQGAPVPEKTPIEPAISQIASAVFGQGSILFILITVVTGFILVLAGNTAFNGFPTLASVLSRDSFLPHQMVRRGDRLSYSNGIVVLTVAAIALIVGFQAQTTRLIQLYVVGVFISFTLSQLGMIKHWNRQLRTRQSGQERMSVLRSRAVNIVGFMMTGAVLVIVLATKLTHGAWITLL
;
A
#
# COMPACT_ATOMS: atom_id res chain seq x y z
N ILE A 1 -18.27 -8.06 -6.14
CA ILE A 1 -19.69 -8.31 -6.46
C ILE A 1 -20.45 -7.92 -5.20
N VAL A 2 -20.76 -6.66 -5.08
CA VAL A 2 -21.86 -6.22 -4.23
C VAL A 2 -23.01 -6.06 -5.21
N ASP A 3 -23.52 -7.20 -5.62
CA ASP A 3 -24.80 -7.31 -6.29
C ASP A 3 -25.89 -7.10 -5.23
N ASP A 4 -27.10 -6.85 -5.68
CA ASP A 4 -28.34 -6.68 -4.94
C ASP A 4 -28.60 -7.70 -3.78
N ALA A 5 -27.76 -8.69 -3.62
CA ALA A 5 -27.70 -9.57 -2.46
C ALA A 5 -27.27 -8.85 -1.15
N ALA A 6 -26.68 -7.69 -1.20
CA ALA A 6 -26.34 -6.91 0.01
C ALA A 6 -27.59 -6.43 0.75
N SER A 7 -28.72 -6.31 0.05
CA SER A 7 -30.02 -6.01 0.65
C SER A 7 -30.61 -7.18 1.45
N GLN A 8 -29.98 -8.38 1.34
CA GLN A 8 -30.42 -9.61 2.04
C GLN A 8 -29.48 -10.07 3.14
N LEU A 9 -28.37 -9.35 3.40
CA LEU A 9 -27.51 -9.65 4.54
C LEU A 9 -28.27 -9.30 5.83
N THR A 10 -28.63 -10.33 6.58
CA THR A 10 -29.23 -10.17 7.90
C THR A 10 -28.15 -10.32 8.97
N TYR A 11 -28.02 -9.33 9.85
CA TYR A 11 -27.25 -9.43 11.07
C TYR A 11 -28.23 -9.70 12.23
N GLN A 12 -28.09 -10.85 12.91
CA GLN A 12 -28.99 -11.31 13.96
C GLN A 12 -30.49 -11.34 13.55
N GLY A 13 -30.76 -11.69 12.27
CA GLY A 13 -32.14 -11.82 11.79
C GLY A 13 -32.83 -10.51 11.36
N ALA A 14 -32.13 -9.38 11.44
CA ALA A 14 -32.63 -8.10 10.94
C ALA A 14 -31.87 -7.70 9.64
N PRO A 15 -32.53 -7.12 8.62
CA PRO A 15 -31.85 -6.62 7.45
C PRO A 15 -30.87 -5.51 7.85
N VAL A 16 -29.62 -5.62 7.41
CA VAL A 16 -28.58 -4.63 7.67
C VAL A 16 -28.95 -3.33 6.94
N PRO A 17 -29.17 -2.21 7.65
CA PRO A 17 -29.45 -0.94 6.99
C PRO A 17 -28.25 -0.52 6.11
N GLU A 18 -28.51 -0.03 4.92
CA GLU A 18 -27.53 0.35 3.86
C GLU A 18 -26.45 1.34 4.32
N LYS A 19 -26.57 1.94 5.50
CA LYS A 19 -25.67 2.94 6.09
C LYS A 19 -25.01 2.56 7.40
N THR A 20 -25.11 1.31 7.84
CA THR A 20 -24.35 0.91 9.04
C THR A 20 -22.86 0.83 8.69
N PRO A 21 -21.97 1.47 9.48
CA PRO A 21 -20.54 1.26 9.32
C PRO A 21 -20.25 -0.23 9.46
N ILE A 22 -19.76 -0.86 8.38
CA ILE A 22 -19.38 -2.27 8.43
C ILE A 22 -18.24 -2.39 9.44
N GLU A 23 -18.48 -3.09 10.53
CA GLU A 23 -17.43 -3.34 11.53
C GLU A 23 -16.23 -4.02 10.86
N PRO A 24 -14.99 -3.70 11.29
CA PRO A 24 -13.78 -4.36 10.77
C PRO A 24 -13.91 -5.88 10.89
N ALA A 25 -13.45 -6.62 9.89
CA ALA A 25 -13.56 -8.09 9.84
C ALA A 25 -13.02 -8.77 11.12
N ILE A 26 -11.93 -8.24 11.69
CA ILE A 26 -11.33 -8.74 12.94
C ILE A 26 -12.31 -8.58 14.11
N SER A 27 -13.02 -7.45 14.19
CA SER A 27 -14.03 -7.19 15.22
C SER A 27 -15.21 -8.15 15.08
N GLN A 28 -15.67 -8.38 13.83
CA GLN A 28 -16.76 -9.34 13.57
C GLN A 28 -16.39 -10.77 13.95
N ILE A 29 -15.19 -11.22 13.60
CA ILE A 29 -14.69 -12.55 13.97
C ILE A 29 -14.55 -12.66 15.49
N ALA A 30 -13.97 -11.65 16.13
CA ALA A 30 -13.80 -11.66 17.57
C ALA A 30 -15.14 -11.65 18.32
N SER A 31 -16.14 -10.92 17.82
CA SER A 31 -17.49 -10.92 18.40
C SER A 31 -18.22 -12.27 18.23
N ALA A 32 -18.02 -12.93 17.08
CA ALA A 32 -18.60 -14.22 16.79
C ALA A 32 -18.00 -15.35 17.66
N VAL A 33 -16.68 -15.29 17.94
CA VAL A 33 -15.96 -16.34 18.70
C VAL A 33 -16.08 -16.13 20.21
N PHE A 34 -15.93 -14.90 20.68
CA PHE A 34 -15.83 -14.59 22.12
C PHE A 34 -17.08 -13.93 22.69
N GLY A 35 -18.04 -13.56 21.85
CA GLY A 35 -19.20 -12.77 22.24
C GLY A 35 -18.89 -11.28 22.37
N GLN A 36 -19.87 -10.44 22.03
CA GLN A 36 -19.75 -8.98 22.19
C GLN A 36 -19.64 -8.63 23.69
N GLY A 37 -18.65 -7.79 24.02
CA GLY A 37 -18.41 -7.33 25.38
C GLY A 37 -17.60 -8.27 26.27
N SER A 38 -17.12 -9.41 25.78
CA SER A 38 -16.20 -10.26 26.54
C SER A 38 -14.83 -9.58 26.71
N ILE A 39 -14.12 -9.93 27.79
CA ILE A 39 -12.75 -9.42 28.06
C ILE A 39 -11.82 -9.71 26.87
N LEU A 40 -11.95 -10.89 26.25
CA LEU A 40 -11.15 -11.29 25.09
C LEU A 40 -11.47 -10.45 23.86
N PHE A 41 -12.74 -10.11 23.61
CA PHE A 41 -13.13 -9.20 22.54
C PHE A 41 -12.51 -7.82 22.72
N ILE A 42 -12.59 -7.26 23.94
CA ILE A 42 -11.99 -5.96 24.26
C ILE A 42 -10.47 -6.00 24.08
N LEU A 43 -9.81 -7.05 24.56
CA LEU A 43 -8.36 -7.22 24.40
C LEU A 43 -7.94 -7.23 22.93
N ILE A 44 -8.62 -8.03 22.09
CA ILE A 44 -8.32 -8.10 20.65
C ILE A 44 -8.52 -6.74 19.98
N THR A 45 -9.61 -6.05 20.31
CA THR A 45 -9.88 -4.72 19.74
C THR A 45 -8.79 -3.71 20.10
N VAL A 46 -8.40 -3.68 21.38
CA VAL A 46 -7.32 -2.79 21.85
C VAL A 46 -5.98 -3.13 21.19
N VAL A 47 -5.60 -4.41 21.17
CA VAL A 47 -4.35 -4.86 20.53
C VAL A 47 -4.34 -4.51 19.03
N THR A 48 -5.45 -4.70 18.33
CA THR A 48 -5.58 -4.31 16.92
C THR A 48 -5.41 -2.80 16.74
N GLY A 49 -5.99 -2.00 17.64
CA GLY A 49 -5.80 -0.55 17.64
C GLY A 49 -4.31 -0.17 17.81
N PHE A 50 -3.61 -0.80 18.76
CA PHE A 50 -2.15 -0.58 18.93
C PHE A 50 -1.35 -0.96 17.70
N ILE A 51 -1.67 -2.09 17.04
CA ILE A 51 -0.99 -2.51 15.80
C ILE A 51 -1.17 -1.45 14.71
N LEU A 52 -2.36 -0.88 14.55
CA LEU A 52 -2.63 0.17 13.57
C LEU A 52 -1.83 1.46 13.87
N VAL A 53 -1.74 1.85 15.14
CA VAL A 53 -0.91 3.00 15.57
C VAL A 53 0.58 2.75 15.25
N LEU A 54 1.09 1.56 15.56
CA LEU A 54 2.47 1.19 15.24
C LEU A 54 2.74 1.17 13.73
N ALA A 55 1.79 0.66 12.94
CA ALA A 55 1.89 0.69 11.48
C ALA A 55 1.96 2.13 10.94
N GLY A 56 1.10 3.02 11.45
CA GLY A 56 1.16 4.45 11.14
C GLY A 56 2.51 5.07 11.50
N ASN A 57 3.02 4.80 12.70
CA ASN A 57 4.33 5.29 13.12
C ASN A 57 5.47 4.84 12.18
N THR A 58 5.41 3.60 11.66
CA THR A 58 6.37 3.10 10.68
C THR A 58 6.35 3.91 9.38
N ALA A 59 5.17 4.29 8.89
CA ALA A 59 5.02 5.12 7.70
C ALA A 59 5.63 6.52 7.89
N PHE A 60 5.42 7.13 9.08
CA PHE A 60 5.97 8.45 9.43
C PHE A 60 7.50 8.45 9.62
N ASN A 61 8.13 7.31 9.84
CA ASN A 61 9.58 7.17 9.85
C ASN A 61 10.13 6.82 8.46
N GLY A 62 9.49 5.91 7.75
CA GLY A 62 9.96 5.38 6.46
C GLY A 62 9.87 6.38 5.32
N PHE A 63 8.71 7.03 5.14
CA PHE A 63 8.48 7.95 4.03
C PHE A 63 9.43 9.16 4.06
N PRO A 64 9.62 9.89 5.17
CA PRO A 64 10.52 11.04 5.18
C PRO A 64 11.97 10.66 4.90
N THR A 65 12.40 9.49 5.36
CA THR A 65 13.75 8.96 5.09
C THR A 65 13.94 8.69 3.59
N LEU A 66 13.00 7.99 2.95
CA LEU A 66 13.01 7.76 1.50
C LEU A 66 12.95 9.07 0.71
N ALA A 67 12.05 9.98 1.10
CA ALA A 67 11.94 11.29 0.47
C ALA A 67 13.23 12.10 0.54
N SER A 68 13.98 12.00 1.65
CA SER A 68 15.29 12.65 1.77
C SER A 68 16.34 12.07 0.83
N VAL A 69 16.35 10.75 0.61
CA VAL A 69 17.25 10.08 -0.35
C VAL A 69 16.91 10.50 -1.78
N LEU A 70 15.63 10.44 -2.16
CA LEU A 70 15.18 10.88 -3.50
C LEU A 70 15.47 12.36 -3.76
N SER A 71 15.39 13.19 -2.73
CA SER A 71 15.70 14.62 -2.84
C SER A 71 17.21 14.87 -3.00
N ARG A 72 18.08 14.04 -2.41
CA ARG A 72 19.54 14.10 -2.68
C ARG A 72 19.87 13.74 -4.11
N ASP A 73 19.13 12.80 -4.70
CA ASP A 73 19.28 12.38 -6.09
C ASP A 73 18.53 13.30 -7.07
N SER A 74 18.05 14.47 -6.61
CA SER A 74 17.34 15.50 -7.40
C SER A 74 16.00 15.05 -8.01
N PHE A 75 15.40 13.98 -7.52
CA PHE A 75 14.04 13.54 -7.92
C PHE A 75 12.92 14.27 -7.16
N LEU A 76 13.22 14.83 -5.99
CA LEU A 76 12.30 15.60 -5.17
C LEU A 76 12.90 16.97 -4.79
N PRO A 77 12.08 17.96 -4.42
CA PRO A 77 12.55 19.26 -4.00
C PRO A 77 13.57 19.17 -2.86
N HIS A 78 14.66 19.94 -2.94
CA HIS A 78 15.73 19.97 -1.93
C HIS A 78 15.28 20.31 -0.51
N GLN A 79 14.07 20.85 -0.35
CA GLN A 79 13.47 21.13 0.95
C GLN A 79 13.26 19.87 1.81
N MET A 80 13.18 18.68 1.18
CA MET A 80 13.01 17.40 1.90
C MET A 80 14.32 16.82 2.45
N VAL A 81 15.49 17.34 2.03
CA VAL A 81 16.79 16.97 2.61
C VAL A 81 17.03 17.67 3.93
N ARG A 82 16.43 18.86 4.13
CA ARG A 82 16.67 19.66 5.32
C ARG A 82 16.06 18.97 6.54
N ARG A 83 16.93 18.70 7.52
CA ARG A 83 16.50 18.28 8.86
C ARG A 83 16.05 19.53 9.62
N GLY A 84 14.89 19.46 10.27
CA GLY A 84 14.45 20.49 11.19
C GLY A 84 15.31 20.54 12.47
N ASP A 85 15.01 21.49 13.34
CA ASP A 85 15.77 21.74 14.59
C ASP A 85 15.89 20.51 15.51
N ARG A 86 14.98 19.52 15.36
CA ARG A 86 15.00 18.26 16.12
C ARG A 86 15.61 17.09 15.33
N LEU A 87 16.47 17.35 14.34
CA LEU A 87 17.13 16.33 13.48
C LEU A 87 16.16 15.42 12.73
N SER A 88 14.87 15.75 12.70
CA SER A 88 13.82 15.05 12.00
C SER A 88 13.56 15.67 10.62
N TYR A 89 13.14 14.86 9.66
CA TYR A 89 12.71 15.34 8.32
C TYR A 89 11.29 15.91 8.35
N SER A 90 11.12 17.04 9.05
CA SER A 90 9.81 17.66 9.31
C SER A 90 8.99 17.89 8.04
N ASN A 91 9.62 18.32 6.95
CA ASN A 91 8.95 18.57 5.67
C ASN A 91 8.37 17.28 5.08
N GLY A 92 9.08 16.15 5.20
CA GLY A 92 8.59 14.85 4.76
C GLY A 92 7.37 14.39 5.56
N ILE A 93 7.37 14.63 6.88
CA ILE A 93 6.23 14.32 7.76
C ILE A 93 5.01 15.16 7.37
N VAL A 94 5.19 16.47 7.15
CA VAL A 94 4.10 17.38 6.74
C VAL A 94 3.49 16.93 5.40
N VAL A 95 4.33 16.65 4.41
CA VAL A 95 3.86 16.19 3.09
C VAL A 95 3.08 14.87 3.22
N LEU A 96 3.58 13.91 4.00
CA LEU A 96 2.87 12.65 4.24
C LEU A 96 1.52 12.89 4.93
N THR A 97 1.49 13.76 5.95
CA THR A 97 0.26 14.09 6.67
C THR A 97 -0.77 14.74 5.75
N VAL A 98 -0.36 15.72 4.96
CA VAL A 98 -1.26 16.39 3.99
C VAL A 98 -1.78 15.39 2.97
N ALA A 99 -0.92 14.53 2.42
CA ALA A 99 -1.33 13.49 1.48
C ALA A 99 -2.31 12.49 2.12
N ALA A 100 -2.07 12.07 3.36
CA ALA A 100 -2.97 11.17 4.08
C ALA A 100 -4.34 11.81 4.32
N ILE A 101 -4.39 13.08 4.75
CA ILE A 101 -5.64 13.82 4.95
C ILE A 101 -6.38 13.96 3.62
N ALA A 102 -5.68 14.34 2.54
CA ALA A 102 -6.29 14.48 1.22
C ALA A 102 -6.91 13.16 0.73
N LEU A 103 -6.24 12.02 0.95
CA LEU A 103 -6.78 10.70 0.62
C LEU A 103 -8.00 10.35 1.48
N ILE A 104 -7.96 10.58 2.79
CA ILE A 104 -9.08 10.29 3.69
C ILE A 104 -10.30 11.12 3.30
N VAL A 105 -10.13 12.42 3.05
CA VAL A 105 -11.21 13.31 2.65
C VAL A 105 -11.72 12.96 1.24
N GLY A 106 -10.82 12.76 0.28
CA GLY A 106 -11.17 12.45 -1.11
C GLY A 106 -11.94 11.13 -1.27
N PHE A 107 -11.57 10.12 -0.47
CA PHE A 107 -12.24 8.82 -0.47
C PHE A 107 -13.29 8.67 0.63
N GLN A 108 -13.67 9.76 1.32
CA GLN A 108 -14.69 9.78 2.37
C GLN A 108 -14.44 8.72 3.47
N ALA A 109 -13.16 8.49 3.81
CA ALA A 109 -12.73 7.47 4.77
C ALA A 109 -13.18 6.03 4.42
N GLN A 110 -13.55 5.74 3.16
CA GLN A 110 -13.93 4.40 2.75
C GLN A 110 -12.71 3.50 2.65
N THR A 111 -12.48 2.68 3.67
CA THR A 111 -11.31 1.79 3.79
C THR A 111 -11.16 0.86 2.58
N THR A 112 -12.25 0.32 2.05
CA THR A 112 -12.25 -0.56 0.88
C THR A 112 -11.64 0.13 -0.35
N ARG A 113 -11.99 1.38 -0.60
CA ARG A 113 -11.44 2.16 -1.72
C ARG A 113 -9.96 2.49 -1.52
N LEU A 114 -9.59 2.85 -0.28
CA LEU A 114 -8.19 3.12 0.07
C LEU A 114 -7.30 1.88 -0.08
N ILE A 115 -7.79 0.69 0.33
CA ILE A 115 -7.07 -0.57 0.13
C ILE A 115 -6.90 -0.86 -1.37
N GLN A 116 -7.91 -0.61 -2.19
CA GLN A 116 -7.80 -0.81 -3.64
C GLN A 116 -6.75 0.09 -4.27
N LEU A 117 -6.74 1.38 -3.91
CA LEU A 117 -5.71 2.32 -4.35
C LEU A 117 -4.31 1.87 -3.91
N TYR A 118 -4.19 1.44 -2.66
CA TYR A 118 -2.93 0.92 -2.10
C TYR A 118 -2.41 -0.27 -2.91
N VAL A 119 -3.24 -1.27 -3.19
CA VAL A 119 -2.85 -2.46 -3.95
C VAL A 119 -2.33 -2.07 -5.34
N VAL A 120 -3.05 -1.23 -6.07
CA VAL A 120 -2.61 -0.74 -7.39
C VAL A 120 -1.28 0.00 -7.28
N GLY A 121 -1.15 0.92 -6.33
CA GLY A 121 0.07 1.71 -6.10
C GLY A 121 1.30 0.83 -5.79
N VAL A 122 1.13 -0.19 -4.95
CA VAL A 122 2.20 -1.14 -4.60
C VAL A 122 2.65 -1.94 -5.82
N PHE A 123 1.73 -2.49 -6.61
CA PHE A 123 2.11 -3.26 -7.79
C PHE A 123 2.73 -2.41 -8.89
N ILE A 124 2.28 -1.17 -9.08
CA ILE A 124 2.95 -0.19 -9.96
C ILE A 124 4.39 0.03 -9.48
N SER A 125 4.57 0.31 -8.19
CA SER A 125 5.88 0.58 -7.60
C SER A 125 6.83 -0.61 -7.77
N PHE A 126 6.37 -1.82 -7.49
CA PHE A 126 7.18 -3.03 -7.66
C PHE A 126 7.54 -3.27 -9.14
N THR A 127 6.58 -3.13 -10.04
CA THR A 127 6.81 -3.31 -11.48
C THR A 127 7.84 -2.29 -12.01
N LEU A 128 7.72 -1.02 -11.62
CA LEU A 128 8.68 0.01 -11.97
C LEU A 128 10.07 -0.24 -11.38
N SER A 129 10.13 -0.71 -10.13
CA SER A 129 11.39 -1.06 -9.48
C SER A 129 12.11 -2.19 -10.21
N GLN A 130 11.40 -3.27 -10.57
CA GLN A 130 11.96 -4.38 -11.34
C GLN A 130 12.43 -3.92 -12.72
N LEU A 131 11.66 -3.06 -13.41
CA LEU A 131 12.05 -2.47 -14.69
C LEU A 131 13.32 -1.62 -14.56
N GLY A 132 13.42 -0.82 -13.52
CA GLY A 132 14.61 -0.03 -13.20
C GLY A 132 15.85 -0.90 -13.01
N MET A 133 15.71 -2.01 -12.25
CA MET A 133 16.79 -2.96 -12.05
C MET A 133 17.21 -3.69 -13.33
N ILE A 134 16.26 -4.08 -14.19
CA ILE A 134 16.58 -4.67 -15.51
C ILE A 134 17.41 -3.69 -16.34
N LYS A 135 17.02 -2.41 -16.36
CA LYS A 135 17.77 -1.36 -17.07
C LYS A 135 19.17 -1.15 -16.47
N HIS A 136 19.29 -1.20 -15.16
CA HIS A 136 20.56 -1.13 -14.46
C HIS A 136 21.49 -2.29 -14.83
N TRP A 137 21.01 -3.53 -14.79
CA TRP A 137 21.80 -4.70 -15.19
C TRP A 137 22.19 -4.69 -16.67
N ASN A 138 21.30 -4.22 -17.56
CA ASN A 138 21.63 -4.05 -18.98
C ASN A 138 22.80 -3.07 -19.19
N ARG A 139 22.84 -1.99 -18.40
CA ARG A 139 23.94 -1.03 -18.44
C ARG A 139 25.25 -1.65 -17.96
N GLN A 140 25.20 -2.41 -16.86
CA GLN A 140 26.38 -3.09 -16.32
C GLN A 140 26.94 -4.16 -17.27
N LEU A 141 26.08 -4.92 -17.98
CA LEU A 141 26.51 -5.90 -18.97
C LEU A 141 27.31 -5.30 -20.15
N ARG A 142 27.07 -4.01 -20.46
CA ARG A 142 27.81 -3.31 -21.48
C ARG A 142 29.23 -2.92 -21.03
N THR A 143 29.47 -2.77 -19.76
CA THR A 143 30.73 -2.24 -19.20
C THR A 143 31.63 -3.34 -18.64
N ARG A 144 31.11 -4.51 -18.26
CA ARG A 144 31.89 -5.60 -17.66
C ARG A 144 32.34 -6.61 -18.70
N GLN A 145 33.66 -6.87 -18.73
CA GLN A 145 34.30 -7.78 -19.69
C GLN A 145 34.68 -9.14 -19.09
N SER A 146 34.73 -9.31 -17.78
CA SER A 146 35.10 -10.57 -17.13
C SER A 146 33.96 -11.60 -17.16
N GLY A 147 34.25 -12.84 -17.56
CA GLY A 147 33.25 -13.91 -17.76
C GLY A 147 32.50 -14.30 -16.49
N GLN A 148 33.17 -14.36 -15.36
CA GLN A 148 32.55 -14.80 -14.08
C GLN A 148 31.64 -13.71 -13.48
N GLU A 149 32.04 -12.44 -13.58
CA GLU A 149 31.21 -11.30 -13.18
C GLU A 149 29.98 -11.14 -14.08
N ARG A 150 30.14 -11.41 -15.38
CA ARG A 150 29.05 -11.35 -16.35
C ARG A 150 27.96 -12.38 -16.05
N MET A 151 28.31 -13.60 -15.63
CA MET A 151 27.36 -14.63 -15.28
C MET A 151 26.53 -14.24 -14.04
N SER A 152 27.16 -13.65 -13.03
CA SER A 152 26.45 -13.12 -11.84
C SER A 152 25.43 -12.05 -12.20
N VAL A 153 25.81 -11.11 -13.08
CA VAL A 153 24.91 -10.04 -13.55
C VAL A 153 23.76 -10.59 -14.38
N LEU A 154 24.01 -11.59 -15.23
CA LEU A 154 22.95 -12.25 -16.01
C LEU A 154 21.94 -12.96 -15.11
N ARG A 155 22.39 -13.65 -14.05
CA ARG A 155 21.50 -14.29 -13.07
C ARG A 155 20.64 -13.28 -12.35
N SER A 156 21.22 -12.18 -11.87
CA SER A 156 20.49 -11.10 -11.20
C SER A 156 19.46 -10.46 -12.13
N ARG A 157 19.84 -10.24 -13.40
CA ARG A 157 18.90 -9.74 -14.41
C ARG A 157 17.73 -10.70 -14.65
N ALA A 158 18.00 -12.01 -14.76
CA ALA A 158 16.95 -13.00 -14.96
C ALA A 158 15.94 -13.00 -13.81
N VAL A 159 16.40 -12.93 -12.55
CA VAL A 159 15.52 -12.81 -11.37
C VAL A 159 14.63 -11.58 -11.47
N ASN A 160 15.19 -10.42 -11.84
CA ASN A 160 14.40 -9.19 -11.99
C ASN A 160 13.42 -9.25 -13.17
N ILE A 161 13.72 -9.97 -14.26
CA ILE A 161 12.79 -10.18 -15.36
C ILE A 161 11.61 -11.03 -14.90
N VAL A 162 11.86 -12.13 -14.18
CA VAL A 162 10.79 -12.96 -13.62
C VAL A 162 9.94 -12.14 -12.66
N GLY A 163 10.57 -11.36 -11.76
CA GLY A 163 9.88 -10.44 -10.86
C GLY A 163 8.99 -9.44 -11.61
N PHE A 164 9.52 -8.84 -12.67
CA PHE A 164 8.77 -7.90 -13.53
C PHE A 164 7.56 -8.56 -14.19
N MET A 165 7.73 -9.77 -14.74
CA MET A 165 6.62 -10.51 -15.37
C MET A 165 5.52 -10.85 -14.34
N MET A 166 5.91 -11.33 -13.15
CA MET A 166 4.95 -11.67 -12.10
C MET A 166 4.21 -10.44 -11.58
N THR A 167 4.93 -9.39 -11.18
CA THR A 167 4.29 -8.16 -10.68
C THR A 167 3.47 -7.45 -11.75
N GLY A 168 3.94 -7.44 -12.99
CA GLY A 168 3.23 -6.89 -14.14
C GLY A 168 1.96 -7.67 -14.47
N ALA A 169 2.00 -9.01 -14.45
CA ALA A 169 0.82 -9.84 -14.66
C ALA A 169 -0.25 -9.56 -13.58
N VAL A 170 0.14 -9.51 -12.31
CA VAL A 170 -0.78 -9.18 -11.22
C VAL A 170 -1.34 -7.77 -11.39
N LEU A 171 -0.51 -6.79 -11.76
CA LEU A 171 -0.96 -5.42 -12.02
C LEU A 171 -2.02 -5.38 -13.13
N VAL A 172 -1.79 -6.08 -14.24
CA VAL A 172 -2.77 -6.16 -15.35
C VAL A 172 -4.07 -6.80 -14.89
N ILE A 173 -4.01 -7.91 -14.15
CA ILE A 173 -5.19 -8.58 -13.61
C ILE A 173 -5.97 -7.64 -12.68
N VAL A 174 -5.27 -6.97 -11.75
CA VAL A 174 -5.90 -6.03 -10.80
C VAL A 174 -6.56 -4.88 -11.55
N LEU A 175 -5.89 -4.29 -12.53
CA LEU A 175 -6.47 -3.22 -13.35
C LEU A 175 -7.65 -3.71 -14.18
N ALA A 176 -7.54 -4.87 -14.84
CA ALA A 176 -8.61 -5.43 -15.65
C ALA A 176 -9.85 -5.73 -14.80
N THR A 177 -9.69 -6.39 -13.66
CA THR A 177 -10.81 -6.71 -12.75
C THR A 177 -11.46 -5.45 -12.17
N LYS A 178 -10.69 -4.40 -11.92
CA LYS A 178 -11.22 -3.13 -11.40
C LYS A 178 -11.93 -2.31 -12.49
N LEU A 179 -11.40 -2.28 -13.72
CA LEU A 179 -12.02 -1.58 -14.84
C LEU A 179 -13.35 -2.23 -15.24
N THR A 180 -13.43 -3.56 -15.24
CA THR A 180 -14.67 -4.29 -15.62
C THR A 180 -15.80 -4.13 -14.60
N HIS A 181 -15.49 -3.85 -13.33
CA HIS A 181 -16.47 -3.67 -12.26
C HIS A 181 -16.80 -2.19 -11.95
N GLY A 182 -16.55 -1.27 -12.90
CA GLY A 182 -16.91 0.15 -12.76
C GLY A 182 -16.07 0.96 -11.76
N ALA A 183 -14.96 0.41 -11.26
CA ALA A 183 -14.09 1.07 -10.29
C ALA A 183 -13.16 2.15 -10.90
N TRP A 184 -13.30 2.46 -12.20
CA TRP A 184 -12.60 3.60 -12.80
C TRP A 184 -13.04 4.96 -12.22
N ILE A 185 -14.25 5.02 -11.64
CA ILE A 185 -14.74 6.19 -10.87
C ILE A 185 -13.89 6.45 -9.61
N THR A 186 -13.13 5.46 -9.14
CA THR A 186 -12.26 5.62 -7.95
C THR A 186 -10.81 5.99 -8.30
N LEU A 187 -10.48 6.07 -9.59
CA LEU A 187 -9.15 6.45 -10.11
C LEU A 187 -9.11 7.89 -10.66
N LEU A 188 -10.27 8.53 -10.83
CA LEU A 188 -10.46 9.94 -11.17
C LEU A 188 -10.76 10.76 -9.92
#